data_0e1bd4127cd3a10e529ed994e3d9b862
#
_entry.id   0e1bd4127cd3a10e529ed994e3d9b862
#
_cell.length_a   1.000
_cell.length_b   1.000
_cell.length_c   1.000
_cell.angle_alpha   90.00
_cell.angle_beta   90.00
_cell.angle_gamma   90.00
#
_symmetry.space_group_name_H-M   'P 1'
#
loop_
_entity.id
_entity.type
_entity.pdbx_description
1 polymer ?
#
loop_
_entity_poly.entity_id
_entity_poly.type
_entity_poly.pdbx_seq_one_letter_code
_entity_poly.pdbx_strand_id
1 'polypeptide(L)'
;MYMKTIKILIINILLFYNQPVFSDEETFNDWLIKFKKEAMSNNISESTFNKVMKDARYLPKVIEYDRYQPEFYEDTLTYISKRTSKNKVKKGIQIYNDNKKLINNIDNNFYVEKELLLSLMGIETNFGTYLGKMDIISSLATLSYDKRRKAFFTSELITLLKLVEKNIIDHNILYGSWAGAYGNFQFMPSTIENYAIDFNLDNKIELKSNEDX
;
A
#
# COMPACT_ATOMS: atom_id res chain seq x y z
N MET A 1 -53.03 26.36 37.68
CA MET A 1 -51.85 25.73 38.30
C MET A 1 -51.26 24.66 37.43
N TYR A 2 -51.99 23.84 36.65
CA TYR A 2 -51.48 22.77 35.79
C TYR A 2 -50.66 23.24 34.57
N MET A 3 -50.96 24.39 33.97
CA MET A 3 -50.26 24.86 32.76
C MET A 3 -48.81 25.31 32.99
N LYS A 4 -48.47 25.82 34.19
CA LYS A 4 -47.08 26.23 34.50
C LYS A 4 -46.16 25.04 34.75
N THR A 5 -46.68 23.95 35.32
CA THR A 5 -45.90 22.72 35.58
C THR A 5 -45.55 21.97 34.29
N ILE A 6 -46.44 21.99 33.29
CA ILE A 6 -46.23 21.35 31.99
C ILE A 6 -45.11 22.06 31.19
N LYS A 7 -45.09 23.41 31.25
CA LYS A 7 -44.02 24.18 30.55
C LYS A 7 -42.63 23.91 31.13
N ILE A 8 -42.53 23.75 32.44
CA ILE A 8 -41.24 23.46 33.10
C ILE A 8 -40.77 22.04 32.75
N LEU A 9 -41.70 21.07 32.63
CA LEU A 9 -41.37 19.70 32.28
C LEU A 9 -40.86 19.61 30.84
N ILE A 10 -41.48 20.34 29.89
CA ILE A 10 -41.07 20.35 28.46
C ILE A 10 -39.69 21.00 28.30
N ILE A 11 -39.39 22.06 29.06
CA ILE A 11 -38.07 22.72 29.00
C ILE A 11 -36.98 21.79 29.52
N ASN A 12 -37.26 21.00 30.57
CA ASN A 12 -36.27 20.05 31.08
C ASN A 12 -36.03 18.88 30.12
N ILE A 13 -37.04 18.43 29.38
CA ILE A 13 -36.89 17.37 28.36
C ILE A 13 -36.05 17.88 27.18
N LEU A 14 -36.22 19.16 26.78
CA LEU A 14 -35.43 19.76 25.70
C LEU A 14 -33.97 19.99 26.07
N LEU A 15 -33.67 20.22 27.36
CA LEU A 15 -32.28 20.40 27.81
C LEU A 15 -31.48 19.08 27.87
N PHE A 16 -32.15 17.94 28.00
CA PHE A 16 -31.48 16.64 27.99
C PHE A 16 -31.17 16.10 26.58
N TYR A 17 -31.79 16.66 25.52
CA TYR A 17 -31.63 16.16 24.14
C TYR A 17 -30.45 16.77 23.42
N ASN A 18 -29.75 17.76 24.00
CA ASN A 18 -28.60 18.43 23.35
C ASN A 18 -27.28 18.17 24.07
N GLN A 19 -27.07 16.94 24.53
CA GLN A 19 -25.73 16.53 24.90
C GLN A 19 -24.95 16.27 23.58
N PRO A 20 -23.89 17.00 23.29
CA PRO A 20 -23.05 16.61 22.16
C PRO A 20 -22.51 15.22 22.46
N VAL A 21 -22.90 14.26 21.64
CA VAL A 21 -22.25 12.97 21.64
C VAL A 21 -20.84 13.23 21.07
N PHE A 22 -19.91 13.53 21.95
CA PHE A 22 -18.49 13.48 21.60
C PHE A 22 -18.20 12.00 21.33
N SER A 23 -18.31 11.62 20.07
CA SER A 23 -17.63 10.45 19.60
C SER A 23 -16.15 10.78 19.73
N ASP A 24 -15.48 10.28 20.74
CA ASP A 24 -14.02 10.29 20.78
C ASP A 24 -13.56 9.54 19.53
N GLU A 25 -13.19 10.29 18.50
CA GLU A 25 -12.59 9.66 17.33
C GLU A 25 -11.31 8.97 17.78
N GLU A 26 -11.27 7.67 17.53
CA GLU A 26 -10.12 6.82 17.81
C GLU A 26 -8.85 7.45 17.24
N THR A 27 -7.85 7.65 18.07
CA THR A 27 -6.57 8.19 17.61
C THR A 27 -5.80 7.09 16.84
N PHE A 28 -4.81 7.50 16.03
CA PHE A 28 -3.94 6.54 15.34
C PHE A 28 -3.22 5.61 16.33
N ASN A 29 -2.84 6.13 17.50
CA ASN A 29 -2.18 5.34 18.54
C ASN A 29 -3.15 4.31 19.17
N ASP A 30 -4.40 4.68 19.41
CA ASP A 30 -5.40 3.74 19.92
C ASP A 30 -5.67 2.62 18.91
N TRP A 31 -5.74 3.00 17.63
CA TRP A 31 -5.88 2.03 16.54
C TRP A 31 -4.67 1.09 16.50
N LEU A 32 -3.46 1.61 16.65
CA LEU A 32 -2.22 0.80 16.60
C LEU A 32 -2.21 -0.27 17.72
N ILE A 33 -2.68 0.10 18.92
CA ILE A 33 -2.82 -0.84 20.05
C ILE A 33 -3.81 -1.97 19.72
N LYS A 34 -4.94 -1.62 19.09
CA LYS A 34 -5.96 -2.61 18.67
C LYS A 34 -5.41 -3.49 17.53
N PHE A 35 -4.74 -2.86 16.55
CA PHE A 35 -4.16 -3.55 15.41
C PHE A 35 -3.08 -4.54 15.86
N LYS A 36 -2.31 -4.24 16.91
CA LYS A 36 -1.34 -5.19 17.49
C LYS A 36 -2.02 -6.50 17.88
N LYS A 37 -3.18 -6.43 18.55
CA LYS A 37 -3.93 -7.63 18.94
C LYS A 37 -4.41 -8.42 17.70
N GLU A 38 -4.90 -7.70 16.69
CA GLU A 38 -5.32 -8.30 15.42
C GLU A 38 -4.15 -8.99 14.70
N ALA A 39 -2.99 -8.33 14.64
CA ALA A 39 -1.78 -8.90 14.03
C ALA A 39 -1.36 -10.20 14.73
N MET A 40 -1.34 -10.19 16.08
CA MET A 40 -0.98 -11.38 16.86
C MET A 40 -1.99 -12.53 16.64
N SER A 41 -3.29 -12.23 16.51
CA SER A 41 -4.30 -13.25 16.20
C SER A 41 -4.14 -13.82 14.77
N ASN A 42 -3.37 -13.16 13.92
CA ASN A 42 -3.01 -13.59 12.56
C ASN A 42 -1.63 -14.27 12.51
N ASN A 43 -1.11 -14.76 13.66
CA ASN A 43 0.14 -15.49 13.80
C ASN A 43 1.40 -14.63 13.53
N ILE A 44 1.32 -13.34 13.80
CA ILE A 44 2.48 -12.44 13.77
C ILE A 44 3.01 -12.35 15.21
N SER A 45 4.29 -12.64 15.43
CA SER A 45 4.88 -12.56 16.75
C SER A 45 4.93 -11.12 17.26
N GLU A 46 4.88 -10.95 18.58
CA GLU A 46 5.04 -9.63 19.20
C GLU A 46 6.39 -9.00 18.85
N SER A 47 7.43 -9.82 18.72
CA SER A 47 8.77 -9.38 18.31
C SER A 47 8.75 -8.73 16.92
N THR A 48 8.17 -9.43 15.94
CA THR A 48 8.05 -8.90 14.57
C THR A 48 7.19 -7.64 14.55
N PHE A 49 6.05 -7.66 15.23
CA PHE A 49 5.18 -6.47 15.30
C PHE A 49 5.95 -5.27 15.85
N ASN A 50 6.57 -5.42 17.02
CA ASN A 50 7.29 -4.32 17.66
C ASN A 50 8.47 -3.83 16.80
N LYS A 51 9.18 -4.74 16.14
CA LYS A 51 10.29 -4.41 15.24
C LYS A 51 9.83 -3.60 14.02
N VAL A 52 8.77 -4.06 13.35
CA VAL A 52 8.31 -3.49 12.07
C VAL A 52 7.50 -2.21 12.29
N MET A 53 6.63 -2.21 13.31
CA MET A 53 5.66 -1.12 13.52
C MET A 53 6.18 -0.02 14.47
N LYS A 54 7.40 -0.13 15.01
CA LYS A 54 7.94 0.83 16.00
C LYS A 54 7.95 2.28 15.50
N ASP A 55 8.22 2.46 14.20
CA ASP A 55 8.33 3.77 13.57
C ASP A 55 7.11 4.12 12.70
N ALA A 56 6.06 3.28 12.77
CA ALA A 56 4.83 3.51 12.03
C ALA A 56 4.14 4.78 12.50
N ARG A 57 3.80 5.66 11.56
CA ARG A 57 3.19 6.95 11.85
C ARG A 57 2.06 7.26 10.88
N TYR A 58 1.14 8.10 11.32
CA TYR A 58 0.06 8.59 10.48
C TYR A 58 0.63 9.56 9.43
N LEU A 59 0.29 9.34 8.17
CA LEU A 59 0.76 10.14 7.04
C LEU A 59 -0.42 10.82 6.33
N PRO A 60 -0.78 12.07 6.71
CA PRO A 60 -1.92 12.77 6.08
C PRO A 60 -1.84 12.83 4.55
N LYS A 61 -0.62 12.95 4.02
CA LYS A 61 -0.38 13.00 2.56
C LYS A 61 -0.87 11.73 1.84
N VAL A 62 -0.81 10.58 2.51
CA VAL A 62 -1.31 9.31 1.97
C VAL A 62 -2.83 9.39 1.77
N ILE A 63 -3.55 10.01 2.72
CA ILE A 63 -4.99 10.21 2.61
C ILE A 63 -5.34 11.15 1.45
N GLU A 64 -4.55 12.21 1.27
CA GLU A 64 -4.73 13.13 0.12
C GLU A 64 -4.60 12.37 -1.21
N TYR A 65 -3.57 11.54 -1.35
CA TYR A 65 -3.35 10.72 -2.56
C TYR A 65 -4.49 9.71 -2.75
N ASP A 66 -4.97 9.07 -1.69
CA ASP A 66 -6.08 8.12 -1.78
C ASP A 66 -7.39 8.80 -2.23
N ARG A 67 -7.60 10.06 -1.84
CA ARG A 67 -8.80 10.83 -2.19
C ARG A 67 -8.72 11.43 -3.60
N TYR A 68 -7.51 11.69 -4.09
CA TYR A 68 -7.30 12.32 -5.40
C TYR A 68 -6.32 11.50 -6.22
N GLN A 69 -6.84 10.75 -7.17
CA GLN A 69 -6.06 9.93 -8.09
C GLN A 69 -6.20 10.52 -9.51
N PRO A 70 -5.12 11.12 -10.04
CA PRO A 70 -5.20 11.86 -11.33
C PRO A 70 -5.73 11.03 -12.49
N GLU A 71 -5.52 9.73 -12.51
CA GLU A 71 -5.95 8.80 -13.55
C GLU A 71 -7.47 8.77 -13.74
N PHE A 72 -8.24 9.19 -12.74
CA PHE A 72 -9.70 9.29 -12.88
C PHE A 72 -10.17 10.60 -13.53
N TYR A 73 -9.23 11.55 -13.69
CA TYR A 73 -9.54 12.89 -14.23
C TYR A 73 -8.86 13.14 -15.57
N GLU A 74 -7.95 12.24 -15.99
CA GLU A 74 -7.20 12.39 -17.23
C GLU A 74 -7.93 11.65 -18.37
N ASP A 75 -8.10 12.30 -19.53
CA ASP A 75 -8.71 11.62 -20.68
C ASP A 75 -7.78 10.53 -21.23
N THR A 76 -8.38 9.52 -21.85
CA THR A 76 -7.68 8.32 -22.32
C THR A 76 -6.51 8.64 -23.28
N LEU A 77 -6.71 9.58 -24.19
CA LEU A 77 -5.69 9.91 -25.19
C LEU A 77 -4.47 10.55 -24.53
N THR A 78 -4.71 11.48 -23.61
CA THR A 78 -3.64 12.12 -22.82
C THR A 78 -2.92 11.07 -21.96
N TYR A 79 -3.68 10.18 -21.31
CA TYR A 79 -3.12 9.08 -20.51
C TYR A 79 -2.17 8.22 -21.35
N ILE A 80 -2.63 7.74 -22.50
CA ILE A 80 -1.85 6.89 -23.40
C ILE A 80 -0.60 7.64 -23.89
N SER A 81 -0.77 8.87 -24.40
CA SER A 81 0.34 9.64 -24.98
C SER A 81 1.49 9.90 -23.99
N LYS A 82 1.15 10.14 -22.72
CA LYS A 82 2.16 10.34 -21.67
C LYS A 82 2.92 9.04 -21.36
N ARG A 83 2.25 7.89 -21.46
CA ARG A 83 2.84 6.60 -21.05
C ARG A 83 3.51 5.84 -22.19
N THR A 84 3.27 6.25 -23.46
CA THR A 84 3.84 5.59 -24.65
C THR A 84 4.73 6.52 -25.47
N SER A 85 5.37 7.48 -24.82
CA SER A 85 6.26 8.43 -25.54
C SER A 85 7.42 7.71 -26.24
N LYS A 86 7.90 8.30 -27.33
CA LYS A 86 9.05 7.78 -28.09
C LYS A 86 10.29 7.55 -27.21
N ASN A 87 10.49 8.44 -26.21
CA ASN A 87 11.61 8.31 -25.28
C ASN A 87 11.45 7.09 -24.37
N LYS A 88 10.22 6.79 -23.93
CA LYS A 88 9.94 5.59 -23.13
C LYS A 88 10.19 4.32 -23.94
N VAL A 89 9.71 4.28 -25.19
CA VAL A 89 9.95 3.14 -26.08
C VAL A 89 11.46 2.93 -26.30
N LYS A 90 12.20 4.01 -26.58
CA LYS A 90 13.65 3.94 -26.75
C LYS A 90 14.35 3.41 -25.49
N LYS A 91 13.91 3.87 -24.30
CA LYS A 91 14.46 3.40 -23.03
C LYS A 91 14.17 1.89 -22.83
N GLY A 92 12.95 1.44 -23.15
CA GLY A 92 12.58 0.02 -23.05
C GLY A 92 13.45 -0.86 -23.95
N ILE A 93 13.69 -0.42 -25.19
CA ILE A 93 14.59 -1.13 -26.15
C ILE A 93 16.02 -1.20 -25.57
N GLN A 94 16.50 -0.10 -24.97
CA GLN A 94 17.83 -0.09 -24.34
C GLN A 94 17.89 -1.08 -23.18
N ILE A 95 16.90 -1.08 -22.28
CA ILE A 95 16.83 -2.01 -21.14
C ILE A 95 16.84 -3.47 -21.65
N TYR A 96 16.06 -3.75 -22.70
CA TYR A 96 16.07 -5.08 -23.32
C TYR A 96 17.49 -5.47 -23.78
N ASN A 97 18.16 -4.59 -24.52
CA ASN A 97 19.49 -4.87 -25.05
C ASN A 97 20.53 -5.09 -23.96
N ASP A 98 20.44 -4.29 -22.87
CA ASP A 98 21.35 -4.37 -21.73
C ASP A 98 21.12 -5.64 -20.90
N ASN A 99 19.89 -6.18 -20.90
CA ASN A 99 19.49 -7.34 -20.09
C ASN A 99 18.96 -8.50 -20.94
N LYS A 100 19.38 -8.59 -22.20
CA LYS A 100 18.81 -9.50 -23.21
C LYS A 100 18.77 -10.95 -22.75
N LYS A 101 19.87 -11.44 -22.13
CA LYS A 101 19.95 -12.82 -21.65
C LYS A 101 18.92 -13.12 -20.58
N LEU A 102 18.79 -12.23 -19.58
CA LEU A 102 17.84 -12.38 -18.49
C LEU A 102 16.40 -12.34 -19.03
N ILE A 103 16.07 -11.31 -19.81
CA ILE A 103 14.71 -11.10 -20.33
C ILE A 103 14.26 -12.25 -21.23
N ASN A 104 15.15 -12.74 -22.11
CA ASN A 104 14.83 -13.91 -22.94
C ASN A 104 14.69 -15.20 -22.11
N ASN A 105 15.43 -15.31 -21.01
CA ASN A 105 15.28 -16.44 -20.09
C ASN A 105 13.90 -16.42 -19.42
N ILE A 106 13.43 -15.23 -18.99
CA ILE A 106 12.09 -15.06 -18.42
C ILE A 106 11.02 -15.42 -19.47
N ASP A 107 11.12 -14.85 -20.68
CA ASP A 107 10.20 -15.14 -21.80
C ASP A 107 10.08 -16.66 -22.03
N ASN A 108 11.21 -17.35 -22.13
CA ASN A 108 11.26 -18.80 -22.42
C ASN A 108 10.74 -19.68 -21.26
N ASN A 109 11.00 -19.30 -20.02
CA ASN A 109 10.66 -20.14 -18.87
C ASN A 109 9.25 -19.88 -18.32
N PHE A 110 8.76 -18.64 -18.45
CA PHE A 110 7.46 -18.23 -17.88
C PHE A 110 6.41 -17.94 -18.94
N TYR A 111 6.79 -18.01 -20.24
CA TYR A 111 5.89 -17.74 -21.38
C TYR A 111 5.25 -16.35 -21.29
N VAL A 112 6.03 -15.37 -20.83
CA VAL A 112 5.61 -13.96 -20.75
C VAL A 112 6.35 -13.18 -21.82
N GLU A 113 5.61 -12.67 -22.81
CA GLU A 113 6.21 -11.87 -23.89
C GLU A 113 7.05 -10.74 -23.31
N LYS A 114 8.31 -10.65 -23.74
CA LYS A 114 9.26 -9.63 -23.27
C LYS A 114 8.74 -8.20 -23.48
N GLU A 115 7.96 -7.98 -24.54
CA GLU A 115 7.35 -6.68 -24.82
C GLU A 115 6.32 -6.31 -23.77
N LEU A 116 5.54 -7.29 -23.29
CA LEU A 116 4.57 -7.08 -22.21
C LEU A 116 5.29 -6.79 -20.87
N LEU A 117 6.28 -7.62 -20.54
CA LEU A 117 7.09 -7.45 -19.32
C LEU A 117 7.69 -6.04 -19.24
N LEU A 118 8.36 -5.61 -20.32
CA LEU A 118 9.00 -4.30 -20.38
C LEU A 118 7.99 -3.16 -20.38
N SER A 119 6.84 -3.34 -21.02
CA SER A 119 5.79 -2.32 -21.04
C SER A 119 5.24 -2.08 -19.62
N LEU A 120 4.99 -3.16 -18.88
CA LEU A 120 4.54 -3.06 -17.48
C LEU A 120 5.58 -2.34 -16.62
N MET A 121 6.84 -2.75 -16.70
CA MET A 121 7.92 -2.09 -15.95
C MET A 121 8.05 -0.60 -16.33
N GLY A 122 7.87 -0.29 -17.62
CA GLY A 122 7.87 1.09 -18.11
C GLY A 122 6.72 1.92 -17.58
N ILE A 123 5.51 1.34 -17.49
CA ILE A 123 4.32 2.04 -16.99
C ILE A 123 4.42 2.24 -15.47
N GLU A 124 4.74 1.18 -14.75
CA GLU A 124 4.73 1.18 -13.28
C GLU A 124 5.82 2.09 -12.67
N THR A 125 7.05 1.94 -13.14
CA THR A 125 8.19 2.58 -12.46
C THR A 125 9.12 3.35 -13.40
N ASN A 126 8.74 3.51 -14.68
CA ASN A 126 9.64 4.07 -15.71
C ASN A 126 10.97 3.30 -15.73
N PHE A 127 10.85 1.96 -15.77
CA PHE A 127 11.99 1.02 -15.76
C PHE A 127 12.85 1.19 -14.50
N GLY A 128 12.24 1.12 -13.34
CA GLY A 128 12.91 1.17 -12.04
C GLY A 128 13.38 2.57 -11.60
N THR A 129 13.11 3.61 -12.42
CA THR A 129 13.53 4.99 -12.08
C THR A 129 12.69 5.62 -10.96
N TYR A 130 11.40 5.27 -10.87
CA TYR A 130 10.44 5.83 -9.91
C TYR A 130 9.79 4.71 -9.11
N LEU A 131 10.50 4.20 -8.12
CA LEU A 131 10.03 3.10 -7.26
C LEU A 131 9.10 3.56 -6.12
N GLY A 132 8.96 4.88 -5.95
CA GLY A 132 8.30 5.45 -4.80
C GLY A 132 9.26 5.65 -3.63
N LYS A 133 8.92 6.60 -2.76
CA LYS A 133 9.76 6.98 -1.59
C LYS A 133 8.97 7.01 -0.30
N MET A 134 7.71 6.56 -0.34
CA MET A 134 6.90 6.52 0.87
C MET A 134 7.28 5.30 1.70
N ASP A 135 7.27 5.47 3.01
CA ASP A 135 7.39 4.38 3.96
C ASP A 135 6.11 3.52 3.81
N ILE A 136 6.27 2.31 3.26
CA ILE A 136 5.16 1.39 2.96
C ILE A 136 4.42 1.01 4.25
N ILE A 137 5.14 0.78 5.34
CA ILE A 137 4.55 0.38 6.62
C ILE A 137 3.61 1.48 7.13
N SER A 138 4.10 2.72 7.20
CA SER A 138 3.28 3.87 7.61
C SER A 138 2.14 4.16 6.65
N SER A 139 2.36 3.96 5.34
CA SER A 139 1.34 4.15 4.31
C SER A 139 0.19 3.16 4.49
N LEU A 140 0.50 1.87 4.60
CA LEU A 140 -0.51 0.83 4.82
C LEU A 140 -1.20 1.00 6.18
N ALA A 141 -0.46 1.35 7.23
CA ALA A 141 -1.03 1.62 8.56
C ALA A 141 -2.02 2.80 8.50
N THR A 142 -1.65 3.89 7.80
CA THR A 142 -2.52 5.06 7.61
C THR A 142 -3.82 4.68 6.89
N LEU A 143 -3.70 3.91 5.81
CA LEU A 143 -4.86 3.48 5.01
C LEU A 143 -5.71 2.42 5.73
N SER A 144 -5.10 1.62 6.61
CA SER A 144 -5.81 0.67 7.47
C SER A 144 -6.57 1.39 8.59
N TYR A 145 -6.02 2.48 9.08
CA TYR A 145 -6.68 3.34 10.07
C TYR A 145 -7.86 4.09 9.44
N ASP A 146 -7.72 4.55 8.20
CA ASP A 146 -8.77 5.29 7.47
C ASP A 146 -9.99 4.40 7.19
N LYS A 147 -11.18 4.98 7.22
CA LYS A 147 -12.44 4.22 7.10
C LYS A 147 -12.76 3.73 5.68
N ARG A 148 -12.23 4.42 4.65
CA ARG A 148 -12.69 4.26 3.25
C ARG A 148 -12.43 2.86 2.68
N ARG A 149 -11.20 2.35 2.79
CA ARG A 149 -10.82 1.01 2.28
C ARG A 149 -10.11 0.19 3.36
N LYS A 150 -10.55 0.37 4.60
CA LYS A 150 -9.93 -0.22 5.80
C LYS A 150 -9.64 -1.71 5.66
N ALA A 151 -10.66 -2.51 5.32
CA ALA A 151 -10.52 -3.97 5.26
C ALA A 151 -9.42 -4.40 4.28
N PHE A 152 -9.38 -3.79 3.09
CA PHE A 152 -8.37 -4.08 2.08
C PHE A 152 -6.96 -3.78 2.59
N PHE A 153 -6.73 -2.56 3.09
CA PHE A 153 -5.39 -2.16 3.52
C PHE A 153 -4.94 -2.86 4.80
N THR A 154 -5.89 -3.21 5.70
CA THR A 154 -5.57 -4.03 6.88
C THR A 154 -5.08 -5.42 6.44
N SER A 155 -5.74 -6.02 5.46
CA SER A 155 -5.30 -7.32 4.90
C SER A 155 -3.90 -7.21 4.28
N GLU A 156 -3.63 -6.15 3.52
CA GLU A 156 -2.31 -5.94 2.91
C GLU A 156 -1.22 -5.74 3.98
N LEU A 157 -1.52 -4.98 5.04
CA LEU A 157 -0.56 -4.75 6.14
C LEU A 157 -0.28 -6.06 6.90
N ILE A 158 -1.31 -6.85 7.19
CA ILE A 158 -1.15 -8.17 7.84
C ILE A 158 -0.29 -9.08 6.95
N THR A 159 -0.55 -9.10 5.65
CA THR A 159 0.24 -9.90 4.70
C THR A 159 1.71 -9.44 4.69
N LEU A 160 1.95 -8.13 4.68
CA LEU A 160 3.32 -7.60 4.76
C LEU A 160 4.03 -8.07 6.03
N LEU A 161 3.35 -7.98 7.18
CA LEU A 161 3.92 -8.42 8.45
C LEU A 161 4.23 -9.93 8.43
N LYS A 162 3.38 -10.76 7.79
CA LYS A 162 3.63 -12.20 7.60
C LYS A 162 4.86 -12.47 6.74
N LEU A 163 5.05 -11.69 5.66
CA LEU A 163 6.23 -11.82 4.79
C LEU A 163 7.52 -11.49 5.57
N VAL A 164 7.48 -10.49 6.44
CA VAL A 164 8.61 -10.16 7.32
C VAL A 164 8.81 -11.24 8.39
N GLU A 165 7.72 -11.74 9.00
CA GLU A 165 7.77 -12.84 10.00
C GLU A 165 8.46 -14.07 9.45
N LYS A 166 8.16 -14.41 8.18
CA LYS A 166 8.75 -15.54 7.47
C LYS A 166 10.15 -15.24 6.91
N ASN A 167 10.67 -14.02 7.14
CA ASN A 167 11.98 -13.58 6.66
C ASN A 167 12.09 -13.58 5.12
N ILE A 168 10.97 -13.47 4.42
CA ILE A 168 10.90 -13.41 2.95
C ILE A 168 11.31 -12.03 2.46
N ILE A 169 10.90 -10.97 3.17
CA ILE A 169 11.22 -9.57 2.84
C ILE A 169 11.92 -8.90 4.03
N ASP A 170 12.93 -8.10 3.72
CA ASP A 170 13.58 -7.25 4.73
C ASP A 170 12.76 -5.97 4.94
N HIS A 171 12.29 -5.75 6.16
CA HIS A 171 11.49 -4.58 6.53
C HIS A 171 12.26 -3.25 6.38
N ASN A 172 13.58 -3.27 6.40
CA ASN A 172 14.40 -2.06 6.31
C ASN A 172 14.38 -1.41 4.93
N ILE A 173 13.99 -2.15 3.90
CA ILE A 173 14.00 -1.66 2.51
C ILE A 173 12.59 -1.30 1.99
N LEU A 174 11.57 -1.31 2.86
CA LEU A 174 10.16 -1.14 2.49
C LEU A 174 9.79 0.33 2.22
N TYR A 175 10.34 0.88 1.15
CA TYR A 175 9.94 2.16 0.56
C TYR A 175 9.36 1.92 -0.82
N GLY A 176 8.25 2.56 -1.11
CA GLY A 176 7.52 2.33 -2.37
C GLY A 176 6.43 3.38 -2.60
N SER A 177 5.29 2.94 -3.13
CA SER A 177 4.17 3.84 -3.40
C SER A 177 3.45 4.26 -2.12
N TRP A 178 2.64 5.31 -2.25
CA TRP A 178 1.76 5.77 -1.17
C TRP A 178 0.71 4.72 -0.76
N ALA A 179 0.37 3.81 -1.68
CA ALA A 179 -0.62 2.76 -1.45
C ALA A 179 0.00 1.43 -0.96
N GLY A 180 1.33 1.39 -0.76
CA GLY A 180 1.99 0.18 -0.26
C GLY A 180 2.57 -0.74 -1.31
N ALA A 181 2.57 -0.33 -2.59
CA ALA A 181 3.15 -1.14 -3.68
C ALA A 181 4.69 -1.03 -3.68
N TYR A 182 5.36 -2.12 -4.06
CA TYR A 182 6.80 -2.32 -3.89
C TYR A 182 7.46 -2.87 -5.16
N GLY A 183 8.66 -2.37 -5.45
CA GLY A 183 9.54 -2.92 -6.48
C GLY A 183 9.26 -2.43 -7.89
N ASN A 184 9.99 -3.02 -8.84
CA ASN A 184 9.98 -2.62 -10.27
C ASN A 184 8.60 -2.70 -10.91
N PHE A 185 7.76 -3.63 -10.46
CA PHE A 185 6.41 -3.89 -10.98
C PHE A 185 5.30 -3.48 -10.01
N GLN A 186 5.63 -2.75 -8.93
CA GLN A 186 4.67 -2.18 -7.97
C GLN A 186 3.70 -3.23 -7.41
N PHE A 187 4.24 -4.34 -6.92
CA PHE A 187 3.45 -5.42 -6.31
C PHE A 187 2.94 -5.01 -4.92
N MET A 188 1.65 -5.26 -4.68
CA MET A 188 1.06 -5.19 -3.34
C MET A 188 1.55 -6.38 -2.51
N PRO A 189 1.56 -6.30 -1.16
CA PRO A 189 1.98 -7.44 -0.33
C PRO A 189 1.29 -8.77 -0.67
N SER A 190 -0.01 -8.74 -0.95
CA SER A 190 -0.74 -9.96 -1.35
C SER A 190 -0.25 -10.49 -2.71
N THR A 191 0.14 -9.62 -3.62
CA THR A 191 0.72 -10.02 -4.90
C THR A 191 2.09 -10.68 -4.68
N ILE A 192 2.90 -10.13 -3.78
CA ILE A 192 4.20 -10.71 -3.42
C ILE A 192 3.98 -12.12 -2.83
N GLU A 193 3.06 -12.25 -1.85
CA GLU A 193 2.79 -13.54 -1.20
C GLU A 193 2.37 -14.62 -2.19
N ASN A 194 1.59 -14.26 -3.20
CA ASN A 194 0.99 -15.23 -4.12
C ASN A 194 1.83 -15.51 -5.37
N TYR A 195 2.66 -14.57 -5.81
CA TYR A 195 3.27 -14.65 -7.15
C TYR A 195 4.76 -14.36 -7.21
N ALA A 196 5.33 -13.66 -6.23
CA ALA A 196 6.76 -13.35 -6.30
C ALA A 196 7.58 -14.61 -6.03
N ILE A 197 8.71 -14.73 -6.73
CA ILE A 197 9.62 -15.87 -6.57
C ILE A 197 11.02 -15.35 -6.23
N ASP A 198 11.74 -16.10 -5.46
CA ASP A 198 13.15 -15.94 -5.18
C ASP A 198 13.90 -16.54 -6.38
N PHE A 199 14.15 -15.73 -7.41
CA PHE A 199 14.68 -16.19 -8.68
C PHE A 199 16.18 -16.50 -8.60
N ASN A 200 16.90 -15.79 -7.74
CA ASN A 200 18.35 -16.01 -7.54
C ASN A 200 18.66 -17.08 -6.48
N LEU A 201 17.64 -17.57 -5.75
CA LEU A 201 17.72 -18.63 -4.72
C LEU A 201 18.56 -18.24 -3.50
N ASP A 202 18.49 -16.96 -3.09
CA ASP A 202 19.19 -16.48 -1.89
C ASP A 202 18.30 -16.46 -0.63
N ASN A 203 17.07 -16.98 -0.73
CA ASN A 203 16.04 -17.04 0.31
C ASN A 203 15.44 -15.68 0.68
N LYS A 204 15.51 -14.70 -0.23
CA LYS A 204 14.89 -13.38 -0.11
C LYS A 204 14.11 -13.06 -1.38
N ILE A 205 13.22 -12.10 -1.28
CA ILE A 205 12.56 -11.51 -2.44
C ILE A 205 12.87 -10.01 -2.46
N GLU A 206 13.67 -9.57 -3.42
CA GLU A 206 14.06 -8.16 -3.61
C GLU A 206 13.59 -7.64 -4.97
N LEU A 207 12.38 -7.11 -4.99
CA LEU A 207 11.70 -6.69 -6.23
C LEU A 207 12.20 -5.35 -6.80
N LYS A 208 13.18 -4.70 -6.16
CA LYS A 208 13.86 -3.52 -6.71
C LYS A 208 15.06 -3.90 -7.56
N SER A 209 15.63 -5.07 -7.32
CA SER A 209 16.74 -5.60 -8.11
C SER A 209 16.21 -6.26 -9.39
N ASN A 210 17.10 -6.47 -10.34
CA ASN A 210 16.79 -7.26 -11.56
C ASN A 210 16.91 -8.76 -11.30
N GLU A 211 17.33 -9.16 -10.12
CA GLU A 211 17.53 -10.58 -9.79
C GLU A 211 16.20 -11.28 -9.50
N ASP A 212 15.29 -10.58 -8.75
CA ASP A 212 13.95 -11.12 -8.48
C ASP A 212 12.82 -10.30 -9.11
N UNK A 213 13.11 -9.09 -9.35
CA UNK A 213 12.24 -8.39 -9.72
C UNK A 213 11.93 -8.43 -10.76
#